data_64c8ccaa9bed076b16f9aaa96abeaf4f
#
_entry.id   64c8ccaa9bed076b16f9aaa96abeaf4f
#
_cell.length_a   1.000
_cell.length_b   1.000
_cell.length_c   1.000
_cell.angle_alpha   90.00
_cell.angle_beta   90.00
_cell.angle_gamma   90.00
#
_symmetry.space_group_name_H-M   'P 1'
#
loop_
_entity.id
_entity.type
_entity.pdbx_description
1 polymer ?
#
loop_
_entity_poly.entity_id
_entity_poly.type
_entity_poly.pdbx_seq_one_letter_code
_entity_poly.pdbx_strand_id
1 'polypeptide(L)'
;MITQFRNIKRNINEDHVLTWEVFTIVVLVALIVIGGITRLTESGLSITEWSPVTGIFFPLSDISWNNEFDKYKLIPEFILMNPEMTLHQFKIIYFWEWFHRFIARFLGLVFFIPYIYFIYHKKLSRIENKFFPIILLMGIIQAFVGWYMVKSGLSENTNVSQYRLAMHLSIAFLILGAIFLLAQYRYQKSIETNIGIPSSYKISSYLLVGFIFLQIIFGAFMSGLRAGKSYNTWPLLDGEIIPDGLFAMTTWYLNFFENILTVQFDHRMLAYLIIVLIFVQLKWMRQLSSKIIYKTTQYLFLFISLQIVIGIFAILYQVPIYLGIIHQIGAVLVYLFALRQFFLLNLCEIKLYQAPL
;
A
#
# COMPACT_ATOMS: atom_id res chain seq x y z
N MET A 1 35.27 -11.29 -30.22
CA MET A 1 33.83 -11.09 -29.95
C MET A 1 33.37 -11.60 -28.55
N ILE A 2 34.28 -12.06 -27.69
CA ILE A 2 33.97 -12.60 -26.35
C ILE A 2 34.33 -11.63 -25.21
N THR A 3 35.02 -10.52 -25.51
CA THR A 3 35.55 -9.56 -24.53
C THR A 3 34.61 -8.36 -24.24
N GLN A 4 33.47 -8.20 -24.97
CA GLN A 4 32.55 -7.08 -24.77
C GLN A 4 31.41 -7.33 -23.76
N PHE A 5 31.23 -8.58 -23.31
CA PHE A 5 30.17 -8.95 -22.36
C PHE A 5 30.51 -8.74 -20.88
N ARG A 6 31.75 -8.30 -20.56
CA ARG A 6 32.22 -8.22 -19.16
C ARG A 6 31.99 -6.90 -18.42
N ASN A 7 31.53 -5.83 -19.10
CA ASN A 7 31.48 -4.47 -18.50
C ASN A 7 30.08 -3.92 -18.20
N ILE A 8 29.02 -4.74 -18.12
CA ILE A 8 27.64 -4.24 -17.88
C ILE A 8 27.08 -4.68 -16.51
N LYS A 9 27.84 -5.30 -15.65
CA LYS A 9 27.50 -5.30 -14.22
C LYS A 9 27.95 -3.96 -13.63
N ARG A 10 27.18 -2.90 -13.86
CA ARG A 10 27.31 -1.71 -13.03
C ARG A 10 27.03 -2.17 -11.59
N ASN A 11 28.01 -2.03 -10.73
CA ASN A 11 27.88 -2.36 -9.32
C ASN A 11 26.67 -1.58 -8.80
N ILE A 12 25.63 -2.28 -8.35
CA ILE A 12 24.43 -1.67 -7.76
C ILE A 12 24.85 -0.74 -6.62
N ASN A 13 25.94 -1.06 -5.93
CA ASN A 13 26.55 -0.29 -4.85
C ASN A 13 27.16 1.06 -5.31
N GLU A 14 27.31 1.30 -6.61
CA GLU A 14 27.86 2.58 -7.15
C GLU A 14 26.77 3.53 -7.66
N ASP A 15 25.51 3.09 -7.82
CA ASP A 15 24.40 3.95 -8.23
C ASP A 15 23.66 4.49 -6.99
N HIS A 16 24.19 5.58 -6.44
CA HIS A 16 23.63 6.21 -5.23
C HIS A 16 22.15 6.63 -5.38
N VAL A 17 21.68 6.95 -6.59
CA VAL A 17 20.26 7.27 -6.81
C VAL A 17 19.40 6.02 -6.68
N LEU A 18 19.82 4.89 -7.28
CA LEU A 18 19.11 3.63 -7.12
C LEU A 18 19.08 3.17 -5.65
N THR A 19 20.20 3.31 -4.95
CA THR A 19 20.28 2.99 -3.52
C THR A 19 19.29 3.81 -2.70
N TRP A 20 19.21 5.12 -2.99
CA TRP A 20 18.26 6.03 -2.36
C TRP A 20 16.80 5.67 -2.70
N GLU A 21 16.48 5.35 -3.97
CA GLU A 21 15.15 4.91 -4.36
C GLU A 21 14.74 3.64 -3.62
N VAL A 22 15.63 2.64 -3.55
CA VAL A 22 15.38 1.39 -2.83
C VAL A 22 15.20 1.64 -1.34
N PHE A 23 16.04 2.47 -0.73
CA PHE A 23 15.90 2.83 0.70
C PHE A 23 14.57 3.54 0.97
N THR A 24 14.17 4.47 0.11
CA THR A 24 12.88 5.16 0.19
C THR A 24 11.70 4.16 0.09
N ILE A 25 11.78 3.19 -0.82
CA ILE A 25 10.78 2.11 -0.93
C ILE A 25 10.69 1.31 0.38
N VAL A 26 11.81 0.91 0.96
CA VAL A 26 11.85 0.15 2.22
C VAL A 26 11.20 0.94 3.36
N VAL A 27 11.54 2.22 3.52
CA VAL A 27 10.94 3.09 4.54
C VAL A 27 9.44 3.28 4.30
N LEU A 28 9.03 3.47 3.05
CA LEU A 28 7.61 3.61 2.69
C LEU A 28 6.82 2.33 2.95
N VAL A 29 7.37 1.16 2.64
CA VAL A 29 6.76 -0.14 2.97
C VAL A 29 6.62 -0.29 4.49
N ALA A 30 7.66 0.03 5.25
CA ALA A 30 7.60 0.01 6.71
C ALA A 30 6.52 0.97 7.24
N LEU A 31 6.40 2.18 6.67
CA LEU A 31 5.35 3.15 7.03
C LEU A 31 3.95 2.62 6.73
N ILE A 32 3.72 1.96 5.58
CA ILE A 32 2.44 1.32 5.25
C ILE A 32 2.10 0.24 6.28
N VAL A 33 3.07 -0.60 6.66
CA VAL A 33 2.86 -1.66 7.67
C VAL A 33 2.54 -1.07 9.04
N ILE A 34 3.30 -0.06 9.48
CA ILE A 34 3.06 0.63 10.75
C ILE A 34 1.68 1.30 10.75
N GLY A 35 1.25 1.91 9.63
CA GLY A 35 -0.10 2.44 9.46
C GLY A 35 -1.19 1.37 9.63
N GLY A 36 -0.96 0.15 9.14
CA GLY A 36 -1.85 -0.98 9.37
C GLY A 36 -1.89 -1.42 10.83
N ILE A 37 -0.74 -1.44 11.52
CA ILE A 37 -0.71 -1.70 12.96
C ILE A 37 -1.51 -0.64 13.71
N THR A 38 -1.29 0.65 13.42
CA THR A 38 -2.04 1.77 13.99
C THR A 38 -3.55 1.60 13.80
N ARG A 39 -3.98 1.13 12.62
CA ARG A 39 -5.41 0.86 12.34
C ARG A 39 -5.93 -0.36 13.09
N LEU A 40 -5.18 -1.48 13.11
CA LEU A 40 -5.60 -2.72 13.75
C LEU A 40 -5.61 -2.64 15.29
N THR A 41 -4.77 -1.79 15.87
CA THR A 41 -4.73 -1.50 17.32
C THR A 41 -5.65 -0.35 17.73
N GLU A 42 -6.44 0.18 16.78
CA GLU A 42 -7.37 1.29 17.02
C GLU A 42 -6.67 2.53 17.62
N SER A 43 -5.40 2.76 17.23
CA SER A 43 -4.54 3.80 17.80
C SER A 43 -4.65 5.17 17.11
N GLY A 44 -5.36 5.25 15.99
CA GLY A 44 -5.28 6.40 15.07
C GLY A 44 -5.98 7.68 15.52
N LEU A 45 -6.55 7.73 16.73
CA LEU A 45 -7.20 8.91 17.32
C LEU A 45 -6.61 9.27 18.70
N SER A 46 -5.51 8.64 19.11
CA SER A 46 -4.89 8.84 20.42
C SER A 46 -4.19 10.20 20.57
N ILE A 47 -3.71 10.78 19.45
CA ILE A 47 -3.09 12.11 19.41
C ILE A 47 -4.09 13.12 18.85
N THR A 48 -4.68 13.91 19.74
CA THR A 48 -5.79 14.81 19.42
C THR A 48 -5.36 16.09 18.72
N GLU A 49 -4.10 16.49 18.87
CA GLU A 49 -3.57 17.73 18.29
C GLU A 49 -2.70 17.46 17.06
N TRP A 50 -2.84 18.31 16.05
CA TRP A 50 -1.94 18.27 14.91
C TRP A 50 -0.76 19.19 15.12
N SER A 51 0.36 18.60 15.50
CA SER A 51 1.62 19.32 15.73
C SER A 51 2.67 18.82 14.73
N PRO A 52 2.75 19.42 13.52
CA PRO A 52 3.59 18.91 12.45
C PRO A 52 5.08 18.95 12.78
N VAL A 53 5.54 19.93 13.56
CA VAL A 53 6.95 20.10 13.97
C VAL A 53 7.17 19.58 15.39
N THR A 54 6.46 20.13 16.37
CA THR A 54 6.66 19.83 17.81
C THR A 54 6.21 18.42 18.18
N GLY A 55 5.26 17.83 17.45
CA GLY A 55 4.79 16.44 17.64
C GLY A 55 5.82 15.34 17.29
N ILE A 56 7.08 15.72 17.05
CA ILE A 56 8.21 14.78 16.92
C ILE A 56 8.65 14.25 18.30
N PHE A 57 8.46 15.04 19.35
CA PHE A 57 8.88 14.67 20.70
C PHE A 57 7.88 13.73 21.33
N PHE A 58 8.39 12.64 21.89
CA PHE A 58 7.61 11.69 22.65
C PHE A 58 7.43 12.20 24.09
N PRO A 59 6.27 12.02 24.73
CA PRO A 59 6.09 12.41 26.14
C PRO A 59 7.05 11.61 27.05
N LEU A 60 7.86 12.28 27.88
CA LEU A 60 8.85 11.62 28.73
C LEU A 60 8.55 11.71 30.22
N SER A 61 7.74 12.69 30.65
CA SER A 61 7.37 12.86 32.06
C SER A 61 5.93 12.42 32.34
N ASP A 62 5.63 12.06 33.58
CA ASP A 62 4.27 11.70 33.99
C ASP A 62 3.29 12.88 33.82
N ILE A 63 3.76 14.10 34.00
CA ILE A 63 2.95 15.30 33.76
C ILE A 63 2.55 15.37 32.27
N SER A 64 3.48 15.21 31.36
CA SER A 64 3.20 15.24 29.91
C SER A 64 2.27 14.08 29.49
N TRP A 65 2.44 12.90 30.05
CA TRP A 65 1.56 11.76 29.79
C TRP A 65 0.13 11.97 30.28
N ASN A 66 -0.04 12.51 31.48
CA ASN A 66 -1.38 12.82 32.00
C ASN A 66 -2.05 13.91 31.17
N ASN A 67 -1.33 14.95 30.75
CA ASN A 67 -1.87 15.98 29.86
C ASN A 67 -2.38 15.42 28.53
N GLU A 68 -1.62 14.54 27.87
CA GLU A 68 -2.07 13.92 26.62
C GLU A 68 -3.26 12.96 26.84
N PHE A 69 -3.26 12.22 27.95
CA PHE A 69 -4.36 11.33 28.30
C PHE A 69 -5.64 12.13 28.64
N ASP A 70 -5.53 13.24 29.34
CA ASP A 70 -6.68 14.10 29.66
C ASP A 70 -7.30 14.72 28.40
N LYS A 71 -6.49 15.08 27.40
CA LYS A 71 -7.01 15.49 26.08
C LYS A 71 -7.75 14.34 25.37
N TYR A 72 -7.20 13.11 25.42
CA TYR A 72 -7.84 11.93 24.82
C TYR A 72 -9.16 11.58 25.49
N LYS A 73 -9.30 11.77 26.82
CA LYS A 73 -10.55 11.54 27.55
C LYS A 73 -11.72 12.42 27.08
N LEU A 74 -11.44 13.52 26.37
CA LEU A 74 -12.47 14.44 25.89
C LEU A 74 -13.06 14.03 24.52
N ILE A 75 -12.49 13.08 23.80
CA ILE A 75 -12.97 12.68 22.48
C ILE A 75 -14.04 11.58 22.56
N PRO A 76 -14.94 11.48 21.54
CA PRO A 76 -16.00 10.48 21.49
C PRO A 76 -15.50 9.03 21.59
N GLU A 77 -14.34 8.72 21.03
CA GLU A 77 -13.77 7.36 21.10
C GLU A 77 -13.53 6.92 22.55
N PHE A 78 -12.95 7.77 23.40
CA PHE A 78 -12.76 7.44 24.81
C PHE A 78 -14.10 7.29 25.52
N ILE A 79 -14.98 8.28 25.37
CA ILE A 79 -16.24 8.35 26.12
C ILE A 79 -17.17 7.18 25.82
N LEU A 80 -17.24 6.75 24.53
CA LEU A 80 -18.20 5.76 24.07
C LEU A 80 -17.61 4.35 23.94
N MET A 81 -16.29 4.23 23.68
CA MET A 81 -15.67 2.94 23.38
C MET A 81 -14.66 2.48 24.44
N ASN A 82 -13.97 3.42 25.09
CA ASN A 82 -12.85 3.12 25.99
C ASN A 82 -12.94 3.80 27.37
N PRO A 83 -14.11 3.94 28.02
CA PRO A 83 -14.24 4.71 29.27
C PRO A 83 -13.41 4.18 30.43
N GLU A 84 -13.08 2.89 30.41
CA GLU A 84 -12.28 2.21 31.43
C GLU A 84 -10.79 2.12 31.07
N MET A 85 -10.35 2.80 29.97
CA MET A 85 -8.95 2.72 29.53
C MET A 85 -8.02 3.34 30.57
N THR A 86 -6.99 2.57 30.95
CA THR A 86 -5.94 3.03 31.85
C THR A 86 -4.86 3.85 31.13
N LEU A 87 -4.11 4.67 31.88
CA LEU A 87 -2.95 5.39 31.32
C LEU A 87 -1.94 4.46 30.64
N HIS A 88 -1.75 3.24 31.15
CA HIS A 88 -0.85 2.27 30.55
C HIS A 88 -1.33 1.81 29.16
N GLN A 89 -2.61 1.52 29.03
CA GLN A 89 -3.21 1.15 27.72
C GLN A 89 -3.18 2.33 26.75
N PHE A 90 -3.43 3.55 27.23
CA PHE A 90 -3.30 4.77 26.42
C PHE A 90 -1.87 4.96 25.90
N LYS A 91 -0.83 4.74 26.71
CA LYS A 91 0.57 4.82 26.26
C LYS A 91 0.87 3.88 25.09
N ILE A 92 0.23 2.71 25.02
CA ILE A 92 0.42 1.74 23.92
C ILE A 92 -0.19 2.27 22.61
N ILE A 93 -1.44 2.75 22.64
CA ILE A 93 -2.07 3.28 21.42
C ILE A 93 -1.42 4.58 20.97
N TYR A 94 -1.03 5.45 21.92
CA TYR A 94 -0.28 6.66 21.63
C TYR A 94 1.05 6.38 20.94
N PHE A 95 1.80 5.35 21.40
CA PHE A 95 3.06 4.95 20.81
C PHE A 95 2.90 4.59 19.32
N TRP A 96 1.91 3.78 18.95
CA TRP A 96 1.73 3.38 17.55
C TRP A 96 1.37 4.55 16.65
N GLU A 97 0.50 5.46 17.08
CA GLU A 97 0.17 6.64 16.31
C GLU A 97 1.35 7.62 16.20
N TRP A 98 2.04 7.88 17.31
CA TRP A 98 3.25 8.71 17.31
C TRP A 98 4.32 8.13 16.40
N PHE A 99 4.57 6.82 16.48
CA PHE A 99 5.59 6.15 15.66
C PHE A 99 5.25 6.20 14.17
N HIS A 100 3.97 6.01 13.80
CA HIS A 100 3.51 6.21 12.42
C HIS A 100 3.80 7.64 11.93
N ARG A 101 3.42 8.65 12.72
CA ARG A 101 3.67 10.06 12.40
C ARG A 101 5.17 10.38 12.36
N PHE A 102 5.98 9.77 13.22
CA PHE A 102 7.44 9.93 13.24
C PHE A 102 8.09 9.39 11.95
N ILE A 103 7.77 8.15 11.57
CA ILE A 103 8.30 7.53 10.34
C ILE A 103 7.81 8.29 9.09
N ALA A 104 6.60 8.84 9.10
CA ALA A 104 6.12 9.67 7.99
C ALA A 104 6.97 10.95 7.80
N ARG A 105 7.33 11.63 8.90
CA ARG A 105 8.26 12.78 8.85
C ARG A 105 9.66 12.36 8.39
N PHE A 106 10.15 11.25 8.93
CA PHE A 106 11.44 10.67 8.55
C PHE A 106 11.49 10.36 7.05
N LEU A 107 10.44 9.71 6.50
CA LEU A 107 10.32 9.47 5.07
C LEU A 107 10.37 10.75 4.24
N GLY A 108 9.71 11.82 4.70
CA GLY A 108 9.78 13.13 4.06
C GLY A 108 11.23 13.64 3.94
N LEU A 109 12.02 13.53 5.02
CA LEU A 109 13.43 13.92 5.02
C LEU A 109 14.28 12.99 4.14
N VAL A 110 14.07 11.68 4.23
CA VAL A 110 14.76 10.66 3.40
C VAL A 110 14.51 10.89 1.91
N PHE A 111 13.32 11.35 1.55
CA PHE A 111 13.03 11.67 0.16
C PHE A 111 13.57 13.05 -0.24
N PHE A 112 13.26 14.09 0.52
CA PHE A 112 13.49 15.48 0.13
C PHE A 112 14.98 15.86 0.10
N ILE A 113 15.76 15.50 1.13
CA ILE A 113 17.17 15.92 1.23
C ILE A 113 18.01 15.32 0.08
N PRO A 114 17.98 13.97 -0.17
CA PRO A 114 18.74 13.44 -1.29
C PRO A 114 18.19 13.89 -2.66
N TYR A 115 16.88 14.13 -2.79
CA TYR A 115 16.29 14.65 -4.02
C TYR A 115 16.92 15.98 -4.41
N ILE A 116 17.04 16.96 -3.48
CA ILE A 116 17.69 18.26 -3.71
C ILE A 116 19.18 18.06 -4.06
N TYR A 117 19.86 17.18 -3.31
CA TYR A 117 21.26 16.86 -3.60
C TYR A 117 21.44 16.32 -5.03
N PHE A 118 20.60 15.38 -5.46
CA PHE A 118 20.73 14.77 -6.79
C PHE A 118 20.30 15.71 -7.93
N ILE A 119 19.36 16.62 -7.70
CA ILE A 119 19.07 17.72 -8.65
C ILE A 119 20.30 18.62 -8.81
N TYR A 120 20.83 19.12 -7.70
CA TYR A 120 21.99 20.04 -7.70
C TYR A 120 23.18 19.43 -8.44
N HIS A 121 23.46 18.15 -8.22
CA HIS A 121 24.56 17.43 -8.87
C HIS A 121 24.20 16.84 -10.25
N LYS A 122 23.02 17.13 -10.80
CA LYS A 122 22.53 16.65 -12.11
C LYS A 122 22.64 15.13 -12.29
N LYS A 123 22.38 14.36 -11.23
CA LYS A 123 22.49 12.89 -11.22
C LYS A 123 21.20 12.17 -11.66
N LEU A 124 20.08 12.91 -11.75
CA LEU A 124 18.79 12.37 -12.12
C LEU A 124 18.66 12.25 -13.65
N SER A 125 18.02 11.17 -14.10
CA SER A 125 17.62 11.01 -15.48
C SER A 125 16.48 11.97 -15.85
N ARG A 126 16.22 12.16 -17.16
CA ARG A 126 15.12 13.01 -17.65
C ARG A 126 13.74 12.56 -17.12
N ILE A 127 13.54 11.24 -16.99
CA ILE A 127 12.28 10.68 -16.46
C ILE A 127 12.17 10.97 -14.96
N GLU A 128 13.21 10.76 -14.18
CA GLU A 128 13.23 11.05 -12.74
C GLU A 128 12.99 12.52 -12.45
N ASN A 129 13.65 13.42 -13.19
CA ASN A 129 13.40 14.87 -13.10
C ASN A 129 11.94 15.27 -13.37
N LYS A 130 11.22 14.50 -14.19
CA LYS A 130 9.80 14.72 -14.46
C LYS A 130 8.91 14.18 -13.34
N PHE A 131 9.20 12.99 -12.81
CA PHE A 131 8.29 12.30 -11.91
C PHE A 131 8.54 12.57 -10.42
N PHE A 132 9.78 12.83 -9.97
CA PHE A 132 10.02 13.12 -8.55
C PHE A 132 9.30 14.36 -8.01
N PRO A 133 9.16 15.49 -8.75
CA PRO A 133 8.32 16.60 -8.30
C PRO A 133 6.85 16.19 -8.09
N ILE A 134 6.31 15.31 -8.95
CA ILE A 134 4.94 14.80 -8.83
C ILE A 134 4.82 13.92 -7.58
N ILE A 135 5.80 13.04 -7.34
CA ILE A 135 5.85 12.21 -6.13
C ILE A 135 5.95 13.06 -4.86
N LEU A 136 6.75 14.12 -4.89
CA LEU A 136 6.83 15.08 -3.77
C LEU A 136 5.49 15.75 -3.51
N LEU A 137 4.80 16.21 -4.56
CA LEU A 137 3.47 16.80 -4.44
C LEU A 137 2.46 15.77 -3.88
N MET A 138 2.50 14.53 -4.37
CA MET A 138 1.67 13.44 -3.81
C MET A 138 1.98 13.19 -2.32
N GLY A 139 3.25 13.28 -1.90
CA GLY A 139 3.65 13.19 -0.50
C GLY A 139 3.06 14.31 0.37
N ILE A 140 3.01 15.55 -0.14
CA ILE A 140 2.37 16.69 0.52
C ILE A 140 0.86 16.45 0.64
N ILE A 141 0.22 16.01 -0.44
CA ILE A 141 -1.22 15.67 -0.45
C ILE A 141 -1.49 14.53 0.55
N GLN A 142 -0.62 13.52 0.60
CA GLN A 142 -0.71 12.40 1.53
C GLN A 142 -0.70 12.85 3.00
N ALA A 143 0.16 13.82 3.35
CA ALA A 143 0.20 14.38 4.69
C ALA A 143 -1.10 15.13 5.04
N PHE A 144 -1.63 15.92 4.08
CA PHE A 144 -2.91 16.60 4.24
C PHE A 144 -4.08 15.62 4.40
N VAL A 145 -4.14 14.59 3.57
CA VAL A 145 -5.18 13.56 3.63
C VAL A 145 -5.11 12.79 4.94
N GLY A 146 -3.91 12.51 5.45
CA GLY A 146 -3.73 11.88 6.76
C GLY A 146 -4.26 12.74 7.90
N TRP A 147 -3.97 14.05 7.90
CA TRP A 147 -4.55 14.99 8.85
C TRP A 147 -6.09 15.06 8.74
N TYR A 148 -6.61 15.18 7.52
CA TYR A 148 -8.05 15.22 7.25
C TYR A 148 -8.77 13.94 7.71
N MET A 149 -8.08 12.78 7.58
CA MET A 149 -8.58 11.49 8.04
C MET A 149 -8.76 11.48 9.57
N VAL A 150 -7.74 11.87 10.33
CA VAL A 150 -7.78 11.90 11.81
C VAL A 150 -8.81 12.89 12.31
N LYS A 151 -8.85 14.10 11.74
CA LYS A 151 -9.80 15.14 12.15
C LYS A 151 -11.26 14.67 12.10
N SER A 152 -11.62 13.73 11.21
CA SER A 152 -12.99 13.23 11.11
C SER A 152 -13.43 12.37 12.29
N GLY A 153 -12.50 11.69 12.96
CA GLY A 153 -12.79 10.83 14.10
C GLY A 153 -12.72 11.54 15.44
N LEU A 154 -12.20 12.79 15.49
CA LEU A 154 -12.02 13.54 16.74
C LEU A 154 -13.25 14.33 17.16
N SER A 155 -14.20 14.60 16.25
CA SER A 155 -15.30 15.55 16.53
C SER A 155 -16.67 14.90 16.71
N GLU A 156 -17.03 13.91 15.87
CA GLU A 156 -18.41 13.40 15.84
C GLU A 156 -18.48 11.87 15.80
N ASN A 157 -17.43 11.22 15.35
CA ASN A 157 -17.40 9.78 15.12
C ASN A 157 -16.38 9.08 16.03
N THR A 158 -16.67 7.84 16.41
CA THR A 158 -15.75 6.97 17.16
C THR A 158 -14.70 6.30 16.27
N ASN A 159 -14.81 6.47 14.95
CA ASN A 159 -13.94 5.82 13.96
C ASN A 159 -13.58 6.78 12.82
N VAL A 160 -12.44 6.52 12.21
CA VAL A 160 -12.03 7.17 10.97
C VAL A 160 -12.94 6.72 9.81
N SER A 161 -13.36 7.67 8.96
CA SER A 161 -14.16 7.39 7.76
C SER A 161 -13.44 6.39 6.83
N GLN A 162 -14.16 5.34 6.39
CA GLN A 162 -13.68 4.36 5.42
C GLN A 162 -13.23 4.99 4.09
N TYR A 163 -13.88 6.04 3.65
CA TYR A 163 -13.52 6.77 2.43
C TYR A 163 -12.17 7.47 2.55
N ARG A 164 -11.94 8.15 3.68
CA ARG A 164 -10.68 8.86 3.94
C ARG A 164 -9.53 7.88 4.14
N LEU A 165 -9.79 6.73 4.78
CA LEU A 165 -8.83 5.64 4.91
C LEU A 165 -8.46 5.06 3.54
N ALA A 166 -9.46 4.77 2.69
CA ALA A 166 -9.23 4.27 1.34
C ALA A 166 -8.44 5.26 0.48
N MET A 167 -8.75 6.55 0.54
CA MET A 167 -8.01 7.60 -0.15
C MET A 167 -6.55 7.67 0.32
N HIS A 168 -6.33 7.68 1.64
CA HIS A 168 -4.98 7.72 2.22
C HIS A 168 -4.14 6.52 1.82
N LEU A 169 -4.68 5.31 1.92
CA LEU A 169 -3.99 4.08 1.53
C LEU A 169 -3.72 4.03 0.01
N SER A 170 -4.68 4.46 -0.81
CA SER A 170 -4.53 4.50 -2.27
C SER A 170 -3.39 5.41 -2.71
N ILE A 171 -3.29 6.61 -2.14
CA ILE A 171 -2.19 7.54 -2.45
C ILE A 171 -0.85 6.95 -2.02
N ALA A 172 -0.78 6.30 -0.85
CA ALA A 172 0.44 5.63 -0.40
C ALA A 172 0.92 4.55 -1.38
N PHE A 173 0.00 3.71 -1.91
CA PHE A 173 0.34 2.69 -2.91
C PHE A 173 0.70 3.30 -4.27
N LEU A 174 0.08 4.42 -4.68
CA LEU A 174 0.47 5.13 -5.90
C LEU A 174 1.88 5.70 -5.79
N ILE A 175 2.24 6.31 -4.66
CA ILE A 175 3.60 6.79 -4.39
C ILE A 175 4.59 5.61 -4.42
N LEU A 176 4.27 4.51 -3.74
CA LEU A 176 5.09 3.29 -3.73
C LEU A 176 5.31 2.76 -5.14
N GLY A 177 4.24 2.65 -5.92
CA GLY A 177 4.30 2.17 -7.30
C GLY A 177 5.13 3.08 -8.22
N ALA A 178 4.99 4.40 -8.08
CA ALA A 178 5.75 5.36 -8.86
C ALA A 178 7.26 5.27 -8.59
N ILE A 179 7.68 5.27 -7.31
CA ILE A 179 9.09 5.15 -6.92
C ILE A 179 9.62 3.77 -7.36
N PHE A 180 8.85 2.70 -7.18
CA PHE A 180 9.25 1.35 -7.58
C PHE A 180 9.48 1.25 -9.10
N LEU A 181 8.60 1.83 -9.92
CA LEU A 181 8.77 1.84 -11.38
C LEU A 181 9.99 2.67 -11.82
N LEU A 182 10.30 3.78 -11.14
CA LEU A 182 11.51 4.55 -11.40
C LEU A 182 12.76 3.74 -11.05
N ALA A 183 12.78 3.09 -9.88
CA ALA A 183 13.87 2.21 -9.49
C ALA A 183 14.04 1.04 -10.47
N GLN A 184 12.95 0.42 -10.95
CA GLN A 184 13.00 -0.60 -12.00
C GLN A 184 13.57 -0.04 -13.31
N TYR A 185 13.15 1.16 -13.71
CA TYR A 185 13.66 1.84 -14.90
C TYR A 185 15.15 2.12 -14.77
N ARG A 186 15.66 2.53 -13.62
CA ARG A 186 17.08 2.77 -13.36
C ARG A 186 17.89 1.47 -13.29
N TYR A 187 17.39 0.47 -12.59
CA TYR A 187 18.02 -0.84 -12.45
C TYR A 187 18.19 -1.56 -13.79
N GLN A 188 17.16 -1.51 -14.63
CA GLN A 188 17.06 -2.33 -15.82
C GLN A 188 17.56 -1.59 -17.08
N LYS A 189 18.84 -1.17 -17.09
CA LYS A 189 19.45 -0.38 -18.18
C LYS A 189 19.57 -1.11 -19.53
N SER A 190 19.45 -2.43 -19.57
CA SER A 190 19.52 -3.20 -20.81
C SER A 190 19.03 -4.62 -20.63
N ILE A 191 17.76 -4.85 -20.83
CA ILE A 191 17.32 -6.15 -21.30
C ILE A 191 17.01 -5.93 -22.78
N GLU A 192 17.88 -6.43 -23.65
CA GLU A 192 17.57 -6.61 -25.06
C GLU A 192 16.45 -7.65 -25.16
N THR A 193 15.23 -7.19 -25.13
CA THR A 193 14.07 -8.02 -25.44
C THR A 193 13.60 -7.66 -26.84
N ASN A 194 14.29 -8.19 -27.85
CA ASN A 194 13.72 -8.31 -29.20
C ASN A 194 12.57 -9.34 -29.26
N ILE A 195 11.86 -9.53 -28.13
CA ILE A 195 10.74 -10.45 -28.05
C ILE A 195 9.49 -9.64 -28.37
N GLY A 196 8.88 -9.92 -29.51
CA GLY A 196 7.57 -9.37 -29.84
C GLY A 196 6.53 -9.83 -28.81
N ILE A 197 6.19 -8.97 -27.86
CA ILE A 197 5.18 -9.25 -26.82
C ILE A 197 3.80 -8.97 -27.41
N PRO A 198 2.88 -9.96 -27.47
CA PRO A 198 1.53 -9.76 -27.98
C PRO A 198 0.77 -8.67 -27.20
N SER A 199 -0.03 -7.86 -27.89
CA SER A 199 -0.82 -6.79 -27.26
C SER A 199 -1.79 -7.31 -26.20
N SER A 200 -2.34 -8.51 -26.37
CA SER A 200 -3.20 -9.16 -25.37
C SER A 200 -2.49 -9.38 -24.02
N TYR A 201 -1.18 -9.73 -24.04
CA TYR A 201 -0.38 -9.92 -22.82
C TYR A 201 -0.11 -8.58 -22.13
N LYS A 202 0.15 -7.52 -22.92
CA LYS A 202 0.31 -6.16 -22.38
C LYS A 202 -0.99 -5.68 -21.73
N ILE A 203 -2.13 -5.80 -22.44
CA ILE A 203 -3.46 -5.42 -21.91
C ILE A 203 -3.78 -6.19 -20.64
N SER A 204 -3.53 -7.51 -20.60
CA SER A 204 -3.81 -8.31 -19.42
C SER A 204 -3.00 -7.86 -18.20
N SER A 205 -1.77 -7.35 -18.39
CA SER A 205 -0.97 -6.81 -17.28
C SER A 205 -1.51 -5.48 -16.74
N TYR A 206 -2.05 -4.59 -17.60
CA TYR A 206 -2.77 -3.39 -17.17
C TYR A 206 -4.00 -3.75 -16.33
N LEU A 207 -4.81 -4.71 -16.81
CA LEU A 207 -5.99 -5.17 -16.09
C LEU A 207 -5.63 -5.77 -14.74
N LEU A 208 -4.58 -6.59 -14.67
CA LEU A 208 -4.15 -7.21 -13.43
C LEU A 208 -3.69 -6.17 -12.41
N VAL A 209 -2.85 -5.20 -12.79
CA VAL A 209 -2.43 -4.11 -11.90
C VAL A 209 -3.64 -3.29 -11.45
N GLY A 210 -4.57 -2.98 -12.37
CA GLY A 210 -5.79 -2.24 -12.05
C GLY A 210 -6.68 -2.99 -11.05
N PHE A 211 -6.90 -4.30 -11.24
CA PHE A 211 -7.70 -5.11 -10.31
C PHE A 211 -7.01 -5.29 -8.96
N ILE A 212 -5.68 -5.47 -8.91
CA ILE A 212 -4.94 -5.52 -7.64
C ILE A 212 -5.04 -4.17 -6.92
N PHE A 213 -4.94 -3.05 -7.62
CA PHE A 213 -5.12 -1.74 -7.00
C PHE A 213 -6.55 -1.54 -6.48
N LEU A 214 -7.56 -1.95 -7.25
CA LEU A 214 -8.96 -1.95 -6.80
C LEU A 214 -9.18 -2.86 -5.59
N GLN A 215 -8.53 -4.03 -5.54
CA GLN A 215 -8.56 -4.95 -4.40
C GLN A 215 -7.99 -4.29 -3.12
N ILE A 216 -6.95 -3.47 -3.26
CA ILE A 216 -6.39 -2.69 -2.14
C ILE A 216 -7.41 -1.65 -1.64
N ILE A 217 -8.14 -0.99 -2.54
CA ILE A 217 -9.20 -0.04 -2.19
C ILE A 217 -10.33 -0.75 -1.44
N PHE A 218 -10.83 -1.88 -1.94
CA PHE A 218 -11.83 -2.67 -1.22
C PHE A 218 -11.31 -3.20 0.12
N GLY A 219 -10.02 -3.57 0.20
CA GLY A 219 -9.37 -3.92 1.47
C GLY A 219 -9.38 -2.77 2.48
N ALA A 220 -9.23 -1.52 2.02
CA ALA A 220 -9.36 -0.35 2.87
C ALA A 220 -10.81 -0.13 3.36
N PHE A 221 -11.82 -0.35 2.51
CA PHE A 221 -13.23 -0.33 2.93
C PHE A 221 -13.52 -1.45 3.93
N MET A 222 -13.03 -2.68 3.68
CA MET A 222 -13.10 -3.80 4.64
C MET A 222 -12.56 -3.41 6.02
N SER A 223 -11.40 -2.77 6.05
CA SER A 223 -10.77 -2.31 7.29
C SER A 223 -11.54 -1.16 7.93
N GLY A 224 -11.96 -0.16 7.15
CA GLY A 224 -12.69 1.02 7.65
C GLY A 224 -14.03 0.65 8.28
N LEU A 225 -14.78 -0.25 7.67
CA LEU A 225 -16.06 -0.74 8.14
C LEU A 225 -15.94 -1.86 9.19
N ARG A 226 -14.72 -2.31 9.53
CA ARG A 226 -14.48 -3.52 10.35
C ARG A 226 -15.20 -4.77 9.81
N ALA A 227 -15.42 -4.81 8.48
CA ALA A 227 -16.22 -5.85 7.81
C ALA A 227 -15.67 -7.27 8.01
N GLY A 228 -14.36 -7.42 8.23
CA GLY A 228 -13.72 -8.69 8.52
C GLY A 228 -14.06 -9.28 9.90
N LYS A 229 -14.71 -8.53 10.79
CA LYS A 229 -15.22 -9.02 12.09
C LYS A 229 -16.68 -9.50 12.03
N SER A 230 -17.35 -9.29 10.88
CA SER A 230 -18.69 -9.76 10.56
C SER A 230 -18.61 -10.94 9.60
N TYR A 231 -19.65 -11.72 9.42
CA TYR A 231 -19.74 -12.80 8.42
C TYR A 231 -18.46 -13.66 8.28
N ASN A 232 -18.03 -14.28 9.39
CA ASN A 232 -16.76 -15.00 9.49
C ASN A 232 -16.83 -16.44 8.99
N THR A 233 -17.41 -16.65 7.81
CA THR A 233 -17.56 -17.96 7.15
C THR A 233 -16.88 -17.99 5.79
N TRP A 234 -16.43 -19.16 5.34
CA TRP A 234 -15.89 -19.42 4.02
C TRP A 234 -16.05 -20.92 3.69
N PRO A 235 -16.37 -21.33 2.45
CA PRO A 235 -16.50 -20.51 1.22
C PRO A 235 -17.78 -19.70 1.12
N LEU A 236 -18.83 -20.06 1.83
CA LEU A 236 -20.09 -19.35 1.84
C LEU A 236 -19.97 -18.02 2.62
N LEU A 237 -20.76 -17.04 2.24
CA LEU A 237 -20.90 -15.78 2.93
C LEU A 237 -22.29 -15.73 3.56
N ASP A 238 -22.35 -15.71 4.88
CA ASP A 238 -23.61 -15.80 5.64
C ASP A 238 -24.47 -17.04 5.32
N GLY A 239 -23.82 -18.16 5.01
CA GLY A 239 -24.48 -19.42 4.65
C GLY A 239 -24.83 -19.58 3.17
N GLU A 240 -24.61 -18.57 2.32
CA GLU A 240 -25.01 -18.52 0.92
C GLU A 240 -23.84 -18.20 -0.02
N ILE A 241 -23.97 -18.55 -1.32
CA ILE A 241 -23.00 -18.15 -2.36
C ILE A 241 -23.21 -16.67 -2.73
N ILE A 242 -24.46 -16.28 -2.87
CA ILE A 242 -24.90 -14.90 -3.11
C ILE A 242 -25.90 -14.58 -2.00
N PRO A 243 -25.48 -13.92 -0.92
CA PRO A 243 -26.34 -13.70 0.24
C PRO A 243 -27.44 -12.67 -0.04
N ASP A 244 -28.58 -12.88 0.59
CA ASP A 244 -29.62 -11.86 0.63
C ASP A 244 -29.12 -10.60 1.37
N GLY A 245 -29.58 -9.42 0.94
CA GLY A 245 -29.20 -8.16 1.59
C GLY A 245 -27.99 -7.44 0.99
N LEU A 246 -27.38 -7.93 -0.10
CA LEU A 246 -26.30 -7.22 -0.81
C LEU A 246 -26.73 -5.80 -1.24
N PHE A 247 -28.02 -5.57 -1.52
CA PHE A 247 -28.56 -4.26 -1.94
C PHE A 247 -29.65 -3.78 -0.97
N ALA A 248 -29.47 -4.01 0.33
CA ALA A 248 -30.45 -3.65 1.36
C ALA A 248 -30.61 -2.14 1.57
N MET A 249 -29.63 -1.33 1.18
CA MET A 249 -29.70 0.12 1.32
C MET A 249 -30.56 0.73 0.21
N THR A 250 -31.45 1.66 0.58
CA THR A 250 -32.36 2.35 -0.37
C THR A 250 -31.61 3.11 -1.46
N THR A 251 -30.47 3.72 -1.12
CA THR A 251 -29.56 4.35 -2.07
C THR A 251 -28.62 3.27 -2.62
N TRP A 252 -28.98 2.66 -3.74
CA TRP A 252 -28.39 1.43 -4.26
C TRP A 252 -26.86 1.46 -4.38
N TYR A 253 -26.25 2.59 -4.82
CA TYR A 253 -24.79 2.69 -4.99
C TYR A 253 -24.02 2.75 -3.66
N LEU A 254 -24.66 3.16 -2.56
CA LEU A 254 -24.03 3.18 -1.24
C LEU A 254 -23.72 1.77 -0.73
N ASN A 255 -24.45 0.74 -1.22
CA ASN A 255 -24.15 -0.64 -0.85
C ASN A 255 -22.70 -1.04 -1.13
N PHE A 256 -22.09 -0.58 -2.22
CA PHE A 256 -20.70 -0.87 -2.56
C PHE A 256 -19.66 -0.26 -1.60
N PHE A 257 -20.06 0.67 -0.74
CA PHE A 257 -19.14 1.44 0.11
C PHE A 257 -19.49 1.43 1.59
N GLU A 258 -20.75 1.17 1.95
CA GLU A 258 -21.27 1.30 3.30
C GLU A 258 -21.95 0.02 3.82
N ASN A 259 -22.46 -0.83 2.93
CA ASN A 259 -23.01 -2.13 3.32
C ASN A 259 -21.86 -3.13 3.57
N ILE A 260 -21.69 -3.52 4.83
CA ILE A 260 -20.64 -4.44 5.26
C ILE A 260 -20.67 -5.75 4.47
N LEU A 261 -21.85 -6.29 4.20
CA LEU A 261 -22.03 -7.54 3.46
C LEU A 261 -21.56 -7.40 2.01
N THR A 262 -21.98 -6.33 1.33
CA THR A 262 -21.60 -6.06 -0.07
C THR A 262 -20.11 -5.80 -0.20
N VAL A 263 -19.53 -4.97 0.65
CA VAL A 263 -18.10 -4.68 0.63
C VAL A 263 -17.27 -5.96 0.82
N GLN A 264 -17.70 -6.86 1.72
CA GLN A 264 -17.03 -8.14 1.91
C GLN A 264 -17.22 -9.08 0.70
N PHE A 265 -18.41 -9.12 0.12
CA PHE A 265 -18.71 -9.89 -1.09
C PHE A 265 -17.84 -9.43 -2.27
N ASP A 266 -17.79 -8.13 -2.54
CA ASP A 266 -17.02 -7.55 -3.65
C ASP A 266 -15.53 -7.82 -3.50
N HIS A 267 -15.00 -7.69 -2.27
CA HIS A 267 -13.60 -8.00 -1.98
C HIS A 267 -13.26 -9.48 -2.28
N ARG A 268 -14.16 -10.42 -1.95
CA ARG A 268 -13.97 -11.85 -2.27
C ARG A 268 -14.09 -12.13 -3.77
N MET A 269 -15.11 -11.56 -4.44
CA MET A 269 -15.33 -11.78 -5.87
C MET A 269 -14.17 -11.24 -6.71
N LEU A 270 -13.65 -10.08 -6.36
CA LEU A 270 -12.49 -9.51 -7.03
C LEU A 270 -11.23 -10.36 -6.83
N ALA A 271 -11.04 -10.95 -5.64
CA ALA A 271 -9.93 -11.88 -5.39
C ALA A 271 -10.03 -13.14 -6.29
N TYR A 272 -11.25 -13.68 -6.48
CA TYR A 272 -11.46 -14.82 -7.39
C TYR A 272 -11.21 -14.43 -8.86
N LEU A 273 -11.59 -13.23 -9.27
CA LEU A 273 -11.27 -12.72 -10.61
C LEU A 273 -9.75 -12.57 -10.82
N ILE A 274 -9.04 -12.04 -9.83
CA ILE A 274 -7.58 -11.86 -9.88
C ILE A 274 -6.86 -13.21 -10.00
N ILE A 275 -7.25 -14.25 -9.24
CA ILE A 275 -6.60 -15.57 -9.32
C ILE A 275 -6.83 -16.24 -10.66
N VAL A 276 -8.01 -16.09 -11.25
CA VAL A 276 -8.30 -16.60 -12.60
C VAL A 276 -7.44 -15.87 -13.64
N LEU A 277 -7.36 -14.54 -13.56
CA LEU A 277 -6.58 -13.75 -14.51
C LEU A 277 -5.08 -14.10 -14.45
N ILE A 278 -4.49 -14.19 -13.27
CA ILE A 278 -3.07 -14.54 -13.15
C ILE A 278 -2.78 -15.99 -13.58
N PHE A 279 -3.74 -16.91 -13.38
CA PHE A 279 -3.63 -18.28 -13.88
C PHE A 279 -3.60 -18.34 -15.41
N VAL A 280 -4.45 -17.56 -16.08
CA VAL A 280 -4.42 -17.39 -17.56
C VAL A 280 -3.09 -16.79 -18.01
N GLN A 281 -2.64 -15.72 -17.34
CA GLN A 281 -1.34 -15.10 -17.65
C GLN A 281 -0.17 -16.07 -17.47
N LEU A 282 -0.19 -16.93 -16.45
CA LEU A 282 0.85 -17.91 -16.21
C LEU A 282 1.00 -18.87 -17.41
N LYS A 283 -0.14 -19.31 -17.99
CA LYS A 283 -0.14 -20.12 -19.21
C LYS A 283 0.41 -19.37 -20.41
N TRP A 284 0.01 -18.10 -20.59
CA TRP A 284 0.50 -17.27 -21.71
C TRP A 284 2.00 -16.96 -21.60
N MET A 285 2.47 -16.56 -20.41
CA MET A 285 3.87 -16.18 -20.20
C MET A 285 4.83 -17.37 -20.35
N ARG A 286 4.33 -18.61 -20.18
CA ARG A 286 5.10 -19.84 -20.48
C ARG A 286 5.46 -19.97 -21.96
N GLN A 287 4.67 -19.36 -22.85
CA GLN A 287 4.90 -19.40 -24.30
C GLN A 287 5.93 -18.36 -24.76
N LEU A 288 6.25 -17.36 -23.92
CA LEU A 288 7.28 -16.37 -24.22
C LEU A 288 8.67 -16.94 -23.97
N SER A 289 9.61 -16.64 -24.84
CA SER A 289 11.02 -17.05 -24.71
C SER A 289 11.76 -16.31 -23.57
N SER A 290 11.06 -15.57 -22.74
CA SER A 290 11.64 -14.78 -21.63
C SER A 290 11.50 -15.48 -20.30
N LYS A 291 12.61 -16.07 -19.84
CA LYS A 291 12.69 -16.73 -18.51
C LYS A 291 12.39 -15.77 -17.35
N ILE A 292 12.75 -14.47 -17.48
CA ILE A 292 12.54 -13.48 -16.41
C ILE A 292 11.06 -13.13 -16.27
N ILE A 293 10.34 -12.93 -17.38
CA ILE A 293 8.90 -12.65 -17.37
C ILE A 293 8.15 -13.83 -16.77
N TYR A 294 8.45 -15.05 -17.23
CA TYR A 294 7.80 -16.25 -16.73
C TYR A 294 8.03 -16.46 -15.22
N LYS A 295 9.28 -16.34 -14.74
CA LYS A 295 9.58 -16.44 -13.31
C LYS A 295 8.88 -15.37 -12.49
N THR A 296 8.85 -14.11 -12.96
CA THR A 296 8.13 -13.03 -12.28
C THR A 296 6.63 -13.36 -12.15
N THR A 297 6.02 -13.91 -13.22
CA THR A 297 4.62 -14.34 -13.21
C THR A 297 4.38 -15.52 -12.25
N GLN A 298 5.31 -16.46 -12.15
CA GLN A 298 5.24 -17.58 -11.19
C GLN A 298 5.24 -17.06 -9.72
N TYR A 299 6.16 -16.15 -9.39
CA TYR A 299 6.18 -15.54 -8.06
C TYR A 299 4.91 -14.74 -7.78
N LEU A 300 4.42 -13.97 -8.76
CA LEU A 300 3.16 -13.23 -8.61
C LEU A 300 1.98 -14.18 -8.36
N PHE A 301 1.87 -15.28 -9.11
CA PHE A 301 0.86 -16.31 -8.89
C PHE A 301 0.96 -16.90 -7.47
N LEU A 302 2.17 -17.23 -7.03
CA LEU A 302 2.41 -17.75 -5.68
C LEU A 302 1.96 -16.75 -4.61
N PHE A 303 2.37 -15.46 -4.72
CA PHE A 303 2.00 -14.45 -3.72
C PHE A 303 0.50 -14.15 -3.72
N ILE A 304 -0.17 -14.13 -4.88
CA ILE A 304 -1.64 -13.99 -4.95
C ILE A 304 -2.32 -15.18 -4.27
N SER A 305 -1.85 -16.40 -4.52
CA SER A 305 -2.41 -17.61 -3.89
C SER A 305 -2.25 -17.57 -2.37
N LEU A 306 -1.05 -17.23 -1.87
CA LEU A 306 -0.79 -17.05 -0.44
C LEU A 306 -1.64 -15.93 0.17
N GLN A 307 -1.80 -14.81 -0.54
CA GLN A 307 -2.60 -13.67 -0.10
C GLN A 307 -4.08 -14.05 0.09
N ILE A 308 -4.65 -14.87 -0.82
CA ILE A 308 -6.02 -15.38 -0.70
C ILE A 308 -6.13 -16.28 0.52
N VAL A 309 -5.21 -17.23 0.71
CA VAL A 309 -5.20 -18.13 1.86
C VAL A 309 -5.11 -17.35 3.18
N ILE A 310 -4.21 -16.38 3.28
CA ILE A 310 -4.08 -15.52 4.47
C ILE A 310 -5.36 -14.72 4.69
N GLY A 311 -6.00 -14.20 3.62
CA GLY A 311 -7.27 -13.49 3.70
C GLY A 311 -8.41 -14.35 4.22
N ILE A 312 -8.50 -15.61 3.78
CA ILE A 312 -9.49 -16.59 4.28
C ILE A 312 -9.29 -16.81 5.78
N PHE A 313 -8.05 -17.09 6.22
CA PHE A 313 -7.76 -17.26 7.64
C PHE A 313 -8.01 -15.97 8.44
N ALA A 314 -7.68 -14.80 7.89
CA ALA A 314 -7.99 -13.54 8.55
C ALA A 314 -9.49 -13.39 8.85
N ILE A 315 -10.36 -13.73 7.90
CA ILE A 315 -11.82 -13.69 8.11
C ILE A 315 -12.26 -14.75 9.12
N LEU A 316 -11.86 -16.01 8.95
CA LEU A 316 -12.27 -17.11 9.82
C LEU A 316 -11.91 -16.88 11.29
N TYR A 317 -10.79 -16.19 11.56
CA TYR A 317 -10.34 -15.86 12.91
C TYR A 317 -10.67 -14.42 13.34
N GLN A 318 -11.61 -13.73 12.68
CA GLN A 318 -12.07 -12.37 13.04
C GLN A 318 -10.96 -11.31 13.04
N VAL A 319 -10.04 -11.43 12.08
CA VAL A 319 -8.93 -10.50 11.82
C VAL A 319 -8.04 -10.25 13.06
N PRO A 320 -7.38 -11.29 13.62
CA PRO A 320 -6.38 -11.05 14.64
C PRO A 320 -5.24 -10.20 14.07
N ILE A 321 -4.66 -9.36 14.91
CA ILE A 321 -3.69 -8.33 14.50
C ILE A 321 -2.57 -8.92 13.63
N TYR A 322 -1.99 -10.06 13.99
CA TYR A 322 -0.91 -10.69 13.26
C TYR A 322 -1.32 -11.13 11.84
N LEU A 323 -2.54 -11.68 11.65
CA LEU A 323 -3.03 -12.04 10.31
C LEU A 323 -3.32 -10.79 9.46
N GLY A 324 -3.88 -9.74 10.06
CA GLY A 324 -4.09 -8.47 9.39
C GLY A 324 -2.77 -7.84 8.89
N ILE A 325 -1.72 -7.86 9.70
CA ILE A 325 -0.39 -7.36 9.33
C ILE A 325 0.22 -8.20 8.19
N ILE A 326 0.19 -9.54 8.31
CA ILE A 326 0.74 -10.44 7.29
C ILE A 326 -0.04 -10.26 5.97
N HIS A 327 -1.37 -10.11 6.03
CA HIS A 327 -2.20 -9.85 4.86
C HIS A 327 -1.84 -8.51 4.19
N GLN A 328 -1.58 -7.47 4.96
CA GLN A 328 -1.15 -6.18 4.43
C GLN A 328 0.24 -6.23 3.79
N ILE A 329 1.21 -6.91 4.41
CA ILE A 329 2.55 -7.14 3.82
C ILE A 329 2.42 -7.92 2.52
N GLY A 330 1.59 -8.96 2.50
CA GLY A 330 1.32 -9.74 1.29
C GLY A 330 0.73 -8.90 0.17
N ALA A 331 -0.19 -7.97 0.47
CA ALA A 331 -0.75 -7.03 -0.51
C ALA A 331 0.32 -6.13 -1.14
N VAL A 332 1.29 -5.63 -0.34
CA VAL A 332 2.44 -4.87 -0.85
C VAL A 332 3.27 -5.73 -1.81
N LEU A 333 3.60 -6.96 -1.44
CA LEU A 333 4.38 -7.86 -2.29
C LEU A 333 3.65 -8.18 -3.60
N VAL A 334 2.35 -8.52 -3.54
CA VAL A 334 1.52 -8.76 -4.73
C VAL A 334 1.55 -7.54 -5.66
N TYR A 335 1.37 -6.34 -5.12
CA TYR A 335 1.37 -5.12 -5.90
C TYR A 335 2.74 -4.86 -6.57
N LEU A 336 3.84 -5.00 -5.84
CA LEU A 336 5.19 -4.79 -6.38
C LEU A 336 5.54 -5.83 -7.46
N PHE A 337 5.17 -7.10 -7.28
CA PHE A 337 5.38 -8.13 -8.32
C PHE A 337 4.49 -7.91 -9.55
N ALA A 338 3.26 -7.42 -9.38
CA ALA A 338 2.40 -7.04 -10.49
C ALA A 338 2.99 -5.87 -11.29
N LEU A 339 3.50 -4.83 -10.60
CA LEU A 339 4.21 -3.71 -11.24
C LEU A 339 5.51 -4.16 -11.92
N ARG A 340 6.23 -5.14 -11.34
CA ARG A 340 7.40 -5.73 -11.98
C ARG A 340 7.05 -6.43 -13.28
N GLN A 341 5.99 -7.26 -13.29
CA GLN A 341 5.50 -7.92 -14.48
C GLN A 341 5.05 -6.90 -15.53
N PHE A 342 4.28 -5.90 -15.10
CA PHE A 342 3.84 -4.79 -15.94
C PHE A 342 5.04 -4.06 -16.59
N PHE A 343 6.06 -3.73 -15.81
CA PHE A 343 7.27 -3.09 -16.30
C PHE A 343 7.96 -3.92 -17.38
N LEU A 344 8.13 -5.21 -17.14
CA LEU A 344 8.79 -6.12 -18.08
C LEU A 344 8.02 -6.25 -19.41
N LEU A 345 6.69 -6.22 -19.37
CA LEU A 345 5.84 -6.39 -20.54
C LEU A 345 5.65 -5.10 -21.35
N ASN A 346 5.72 -3.91 -20.70
CA ASN A 346 5.28 -2.66 -21.34
C ASN A 346 6.38 -1.60 -21.44
N LEU A 347 7.24 -1.48 -20.45
CA LEU A 347 8.17 -0.36 -20.33
C LEU A 347 9.62 -0.72 -20.69
N CYS A 348 9.95 -2.00 -20.77
CA CYS A 348 11.30 -2.46 -21.10
C CYS A 348 11.72 -2.07 -22.54
N GLU A 349 10.78 -2.00 -23.48
CA GLU A 349 11.01 -1.59 -24.89
C GLU A 349 11.27 -0.09 -25.06
N ILE A 350 10.76 0.78 -24.20
CA ILE A 350 10.85 2.25 -24.33
C ILE A 350 12.29 2.74 -24.21
N LYS A 351 13.20 1.97 -23.61
CA LYS A 351 14.61 2.33 -23.47
C LYS A 351 15.42 2.30 -24.77
N LEU A 352 15.01 1.52 -25.74
CA LEU A 352 15.73 1.42 -27.02
C LEU A 352 15.60 2.69 -27.88
N TYR A 353 14.54 3.48 -27.70
CA TYR A 353 14.26 4.70 -28.45
C TYR A 353 14.83 6.00 -27.85
N GLN A 354 15.41 5.96 -26.65
CA GLN A 354 15.91 7.16 -25.93
C GLN A 354 17.42 7.14 -25.65
N ALA A 355 18.17 6.24 -26.29
CA ALA A 355 19.63 6.39 -26.31
C ALA A 355 19.98 7.68 -27.06
N PRO A 356 20.77 8.61 -26.50
CA PRO A 356 21.25 9.75 -27.29
C PRO A 356 22.14 9.21 -28.41
N LEU A 357 21.90 9.72 -29.64
CA LEU A 357 22.78 9.59 -30.79
C LEU A 357 24.15 10.16 -30.46
#